data_220d471586c7e19fd8ad97e628d2edf9
#
_entry.id   220d471586c7e19fd8ad97e628d2edf9
#
_cell.length_a   1.000
_cell.length_b   1.000
_cell.length_c   1.000
_cell.angle_alpha   90.00
_cell.angle_beta   90.00
_cell.angle_gamma   90.00
#
_symmetry.space_group_name_H-M   'P 1'
#
loop_
_entity.id
_entity.type
_entity.pdbx_description
1 polymer ?
#
loop_
_entity_poly.entity_id
_entity_poly.type
_entity_poly.pdbx_seq_one_letter_code
_entity_poly.pdbx_strand_id
1 'polypeptide(L)'
;MILDFEQADAPDEFDGDLCIIGAGAAGISIAAEFANTGHRVLLIESGGFEFEGDTQGLYDAEDSGIARQPMIMQRLRMFGGSTNHWDGRCAPLDPIDFEQRDWIPHSGWPITRTELDPFYVRAHVVCDLKTTLQNSAAADSCHLPPSPADQDKMALHSWQ
;
A
#
# COMPACT_ATOMS: atom_id res chain seq x y z
N MET A 1 -20.12 11.16 1.73
CA MET A 1 -21.09 11.00 0.61
C MET A 1 -20.40 10.18 -0.45
N ILE A 2 -21.07 9.21 -1.05
CA ILE A 2 -20.56 8.40 -2.15
C ILE A 2 -21.42 8.76 -3.36
N LEU A 3 -20.76 8.95 -4.50
CA LEU A 3 -21.40 9.25 -5.76
C LEU A 3 -20.94 8.23 -6.80
N ASP A 4 -21.89 7.68 -7.51
CA ASP A 4 -21.64 6.77 -8.62
C ASP A 4 -21.85 7.55 -9.93
N PHE A 5 -20.78 7.66 -10.73
CA PHE A 5 -20.81 8.42 -11.98
C PHE A 5 -21.54 7.74 -13.13
N GLU A 6 -21.91 6.48 -12.98
CA GLU A 6 -22.77 5.81 -13.95
C GLU A 6 -24.24 6.24 -13.79
N GLN A 7 -24.58 6.92 -12.70
CA GLN A 7 -25.92 7.43 -12.49
C GLN A 7 -26.13 8.75 -13.27
N ALA A 8 -27.31 8.87 -13.87
CA ALA A 8 -27.62 9.96 -14.80
C ALA A 8 -27.65 11.37 -14.18
N ASP A 9 -27.65 11.48 -12.86
CA ASP A 9 -27.69 12.72 -12.10
C ASP A 9 -26.35 13.08 -11.43
N ALA A 10 -25.27 12.39 -11.79
CA ALA A 10 -23.94 12.73 -11.30
C ALA A 10 -23.55 14.13 -11.82
N PRO A 11 -23.02 15.01 -10.94
CA PRO A 11 -22.55 16.33 -11.35
C PRO A 11 -21.33 16.25 -12.29
N ASP A 12 -21.26 17.16 -13.25
CA ASP A 12 -20.11 17.26 -14.18
C ASP A 12 -18.86 17.86 -13.53
N GLU A 13 -19.01 18.62 -12.44
CA GLU A 13 -17.94 19.32 -11.76
C GLU A 13 -18.01 19.11 -10.23
N PHE A 14 -16.83 18.98 -9.63
CA PHE A 14 -16.67 18.88 -8.17
C PHE A 14 -15.64 19.86 -7.67
N ASP A 15 -15.99 20.58 -6.64
CA ASP A 15 -15.08 21.42 -5.88
C ASP A 15 -14.55 20.69 -4.65
N GLY A 16 -13.24 20.74 -4.45
CA GLY A 16 -12.57 20.17 -3.27
C GLY A 16 -11.28 20.90 -2.96
N ASP A 17 -10.85 20.83 -1.71
CA ASP A 17 -9.57 21.38 -1.27
C ASP A 17 -8.43 20.41 -1.61
N LEU A 18 -8.74 19.09 -1.68
CA LEU A 18 -7.83 18.01 -2.01
C LEU A 18 -8.54 17.00 -2.92
N CYS A 19 -7.90 16.65 -4.04
CA CYS A 19 -8.33 15.56 -4.90
C CYS A 19 -7.31 14.42 -4.85
N ILE A 20 -7.76 13.23 -4.47
CA ILE A 20 -6.98 12.01 -4.38
C ILE A 20 -7.47 11.06 -5.47
N ILE A 21 -6.58 10.59 -6.33
CA ILE A 21 -6.89 9.66 -7.42
C ILE A 21 -6.44 8.25 -7.03
N GLY A 22 -7.38 7.34 -6.93
CA GLY A 22 -7.21 5.94 -6.53
C GLY A 22 -7.57 5.70 -5.07
N ALA A 23 -8.59 4.88 -4.83
CA ALA A 23 -9.03 4.46 -3.50
C ALA A 23 -8.39 3.12 -3.08
N GLY A 24 -7.11 2.94 -3.34
CA GLY A 24 -6.30 1.88 -2.74
C GLY A 24 -5.80 2.27 -1.34
N ALA A 25 -4.97 1.42 -0.72
CA ALA A 25 -4.45 1.63 0.64
C ALA A 25 -3.88 3.04 0.87
N ALA A 26 -3.07 3.54 -0.07
CA ALA A 26 -2.45 4.86 0.05
C ALA A 26 -3.49 5.99 -0.01
N GLY A 27 -4.39 5.96 -1.00
CA GLY A 27 -5.39 7.01 -1.17
C GLY A 27 -6.38 7.06 -0.01
N ILE A 28 -6.84 5.90 0.47
CA ILE A 28 -7.71 5.80 1.64
C ILE A 28 -7.00 6.33 2.89
N SER A 29 -5.72 5.98 3.10
CA SER A 29 -4.95 6.44 4.25
C SER A 29 -4.77 7.96 4.24
N ILE A 30 -4.47 8.55 3.07
CA ILE A 30 -4.37 10.00 2.92
C ILE A 30 -5.73 10.66 3.20
N ALA A 31 -6.81 10.15 2.62
CA ALA A 31 -8.15 10.70 2.85
C ALA A 31 -8.53 10.65 4.33
N ALA A 32 -8.19 9.57 5.03
CA ALA A 32 -8.46 9.40 6.45
C ALA A 32 -7.72 10.43 7.33
N GLU A 33 -6.51 10.87 6.96
CA GLU A 33 -5.77 11.92 7.65
C GLU A 33 -6.50 13.28 7.64
N PHE A 34 -7.27 13.54 6.61
CA PHE A 34 -8.05 14.74 6.47
C PHE A 34 -9.46 14.63 7.06
N ALA A 35 -9.84 13.45 7.57
CA ALA A 35 -11.12 13.29 8.26
C ALA A 35 -11.19 14.25 9.45
N ASN A 36 -12.29 14.99 9.57
CA ASN A 36 -12.54 15.96 10.62
C ASN A 36 -11.62 17.20 10.64
N THR A 37 -10.87 17.48 9.59
CA THR A 37 -10.04 18.69 9.48
C THR A 37 -10.78 19.91 8.93
N GLY A 38 -12.01 19.73 8.46
CA GLY A 38 -12.78 20.78 7.77
C GLY A 38 -12.46 20.93 6.29
N HIS A 39 -11.46 20.23 5.77
CA HIS A 39 -11.17 20.19 4.34
C HIS A 39 -12.16 19.31 3.57
N ARG A 40 -12.52 19.75 2.37
CA ARG A 40 -13.32 18.96 1.45
C ARG A 40 -12.37 18.07 0.63
N VAL A 41 -12.40 16.77 0.92
CA VAL A 41 -11.56 15.78 0.22
C VAL A 41 -12.41 15.03 -0.80
N LEU A 42 -11.93 15.01 -2.03
CA LEU A 42 -12.47 14.20 -3.11
C LEU A 42 -11.56 12.99 -3.32
N LEU A 43 -12.08 11.80 -3.09
CA LEU A 43 -11.41 10.52 -3.38
C LEU A 43 -12.08 9.89 -4.60
N ILE A 44 -11.33 9.78 -5.70
CA ILE A 44 -11.80 9.26 -6.98
C ILE A 44 -11.27 7.85 -7.18
N GLU A 45 -12.14 6.91 -7.48
CA GLU A 45 -11.80 5.54 -7.87
C GLU A 45 -12.50 5.19 -9.17
N SER A 46 -11.83 4.43 -10.02
CA SER A 46 -12.35 4.04 -11.34
C SER A 46 -13.23 2.80 -11.31
N GLY A 47 -13.12 1.97 -10.27
CA GLY A 47 -13.96 0.80 -10.07
C GLY A 47 -14.97 0.99 -8.95
N GLY A 48 -16.01 0.15 -8.92
CA GLY A 48 -17.03 0.12 -7.89
C GLY A 48 -16.56 -0.56 -6.59
N PHE A 49 -17.55 -0.95 -5.77
CA PHE A 49 -17.29 -1.71 -4.54
C PHE A 49 -17.11 -3.20 -4.81
N GLU A 50 -17.61 -3.69 -5.93
CA GLU A 50 -17.51 -5.07 -6.35
C GLU A 50 -16.55 -5.20 -7.53
N PHE A 51 -16.07 -6.42 -7.79
CA PHE A 51 -15.23 -6.70 -8.94
C PHE A 51 -16.04 -6.62 -10.25
N GLU A 52 -15.54 -5.82 -11.18
CA GLU A 52 -16.13 -5.60 -12.50
C GLU A 52 -15.12 -5.98 -13.58
N GLY A 53 -15.46 -6.97 -14.42
CA GLY A 53 -14.54 -7.49 -15.43
C GLY A 53 -14.10 -6.46 -16.46
N ASP A 54 -15.01 -5.62 -16.92
CA ASP A 54 -14.74 -4.60 -17.94
C ASP A 54 -13.84 -3.50 -17.38
N THR A 55 -14.11 -3.04 -16.16
CA THR A 55 -13.26 -2.06 -15.45
C THR A 55 -11.88 -2.64 -15.16
N GLN A 56 -11.80 -3.90 -14.73
CA GLN A 56 -10.53 -4.60 -14.51
C GLN A 56 -9.75 -4.75 -15.81
N GLY A 57 -10.42 -4.97 -16.95
CA GLY A 57 -9.81 -5.10 -18.27
C GLY A 57 -9.00 -3.87 -18.71
N LEU A 58 -9.22 -2.70 -18.09
CA LEU A 58 -8.40 -1.50 -18.33
C LEU A 58 -6.94 -1.65 -17.85
N TYR A 59 -6.62 -2.70 -17.08
CA TYR A 59 -5.25 -3.07 -16.75
C TYR A 59 -4.59 -4.00 -17.78
N ASP A 60 -5.32 -4.41 -18.81
CA ASP A 60 -4.72 -5.21 -19.88
C ASP A 60 -3.74 -4.35 -20.68
N ALA A 61 -2.49 -4.80 -20.73
CA ALA A 61 -1.39 -4.09 -21.34
C ALA A 61 -0.36 -5.06 -21.91
N GLU A 62 0.34 -4.64 -22.95
CA GLU A 62 1.48 -5.36 -23.46
C GLU A 62 2.69 -5.19 -22.53
N ASP A 63 3.22 -6.30 -22.03
CA ASP A 63 4.45 -6.30 -21.25
C ASP A 63 5.67 -6.39 -22.18
N SER A 64 6.61 -5.46 -22.02
CA SER A 64 7.90 -5.49 -22.71
C SER A 64 9.05 -5.63 -21.72
N GLY A 65 10.13 -6.32 -22.12
CA GLY A 65 11.31 -6.55 -21.30
C GLY A 65 11.27 -7.87 -20.51
N ILE A 66 11.59 -7.83 -19.21
CA ILE A 66 11.62 -9.03 -18.37
C ILE A 66 10.19 -9.52 -18.11
N ALA A 67 9.93 -10.79 -18.45
CA ALA A 67 8.62 -11.40 -18.23
C ALA A 67 8.22 -11.38 -16.73
N ARG A 68 7.01 -10.94 -16.46
CA ARG A 68 6.39 -10.92 -15.13
C ARG A 68 4.91 -11.29 -15.25
N GLN A 69 4.25 -11.43 -14.13
CA GLN A 69 2.81 -11.66 -14.17
C GLN A 69 2.10 -10.46 -14.82
N PRO A 70 1.07 -10.69 -15.66
CA PRO A 70 0.28 -9.63 -16.25
C PRO A 70 -0.28 -8.65 -15.20
N MET A 71 -0.29 -7.36 -15.49
CA MET A 71 -0.73 -6.32 -14.57
C MET A 71 -2.18 -6.52 -14.12
N ILE A 72 -3.03 -7.00 -15.00
CA ILE A 72 -4.44 -7.33 -14.72
C ILE A 72 -4.58 -8.35 -13.57
N MET A 73 -3.56 -9.18 -13.32
CA MET A 73 -3.56 -10.15 -12.22
C MET A 73 -2.89 -9.66 -10.94
N GLN A 74 -2.13 -8.56 -11.02
CA GLN A 74 -1.37 -8.04 -9.89
C GLN A 74 -2.11 -6.95 -9.13
N ARG A 75 -3.11 -6.33 -9.73
CA ARG A 75 -3.82 -5.17 -9.19
C ARG A 75 -5.32 -5.34 -9.36
N LEU A 76 -6.08 -4.78 -8.42
CA LEU A 76 -7.53 -4.70 -8.53
C LEU A 76 -7.95 -3.24 -8.75
N ARG A 77 -8.85 -3.06 -9.71
CA ARG A 77 -9.47 -1.78 -10.03
C ARG A 77 -10.86 -1.74 -9.41
N MET A 78 -10.86 -1.46 -8.10
CA MET A 78 -12.06 -1.34 -7.28
C MET A 78 -11.73 -0.60 -5.99
N PHE A 79 -12.72 -0.20 -5.23
CA PHE A 79 -12.54 0.42 -3.92
C PHE A 79 -11.72 -0.50 -2.99
N GLY A 80 -10.68 0.02 -2.37
CA GLY A 80 -9.68 -0.74 -1.61
C GLY A 80 -8.50 -1.21 -2.45
N GLY A 81 -8.64 -1.26 -3.78
CA GLY A 81 -7.56 -1.69 -4.69
C GLY A 81 -7.03 -3.07 -4.37
N SER A 82 -5.73 -3.25 -4.53
CA SER A 82 -5.05 -4.55 -4.33
C SER A 82 -5.06 -5.07 -2.89
N THR A 83 -5.48 -4.26 -1.90
CA THR A 83 -5.67 -4.75 -0.53
C THR A 83 -6.83 -5.74 -0.41
N ASN A 84 -7.69 -5.85 -1.42
CA ASN A 84 -8.76 -6.85 -1.44
C ASN A 84 -8.27 -8.27 -1.78
N HIS A 85 -7.01 -8.45 -2.24
CA HIS A 85 -6.48 -9.76 -2.62
C HIS A 85 -5.06 -10.04 -2.08
N TRP A 86 -4.57 -9.25 -1.12
CA TRP A 86 -3.24 -9.46 -0.54
C TRP A 86 -3.29 -10.40 0.68
N ASP A 87 -2.11 -10.90 1.08
CA ASP A 87 -2.00 -11.83 2.22
C ASP A 87 -2.05 -11.13 3.59
N GLY A 88 -2.14 -9.81 3.65
CA GLY A 88 -2.10 -9.04 4.88
C GLY A 88 -0.72 -8.98 5.54
N ARG A 89 0.34 -9.37 4.85
CA ARG A 89 1.71 -9.32 5.38
C ARG A 89 2.26 -7.90 5.31
N CYS A 90 2.67 -7.38 6.45
CA CYS A 90 3.24 -6.06 6.57
C CYS A 90 4.67 -6.13 7.08
N ALA A 91 5.58 -5.40 6.44
CA ALA A 91 6.95 -5.20 6.90
C ALA A 91 7.34 -3.74 6.74
N PRO A 92 8.04 -3.16 7.71
CA PRO A 92 8.65 -1.85 7.53
C PRO A 92 9.81 -1.95 6.53
N LEU A 93 10.15 -0.84 5.90
CA LEU A 93 11.37 -0.73 5.12
C LEU A 93 12.59 -0.89 6.03
N ASP A 94 13.64 -1.52 5.53
CA ASP A 94 14.89 -1.66 6.24
C ASP A 94 15.71 -0.36 6.18
N PRO A 95 16.62 -0.11 7.14
CA PRO A 95 17.51 1.06 7.11
C PRO A 95 18.27 1.21 5.79
N ILE A 96 18.70 0.10 5.19
CA ILE A 96 19.41 0.09 3.90
C ILE A 96 18.58 0.64 2.74
N ASP A 97 17.25 0.58 2.81
CA ASP A 97 16.36 1.11 1.76
C ASP A 97 16.43 2.64 1.69
N PHE A 98 16.81 3.30 2.80
CA PHE A 98 16.95 4.76 2.89
C PHE A 98 18.35 5.23 2.46
N GLU A 99 19.33 4.32 2.34
CA GLU A 99 20.71 4.66 2.01
C GLU A 99 20.90 4.83 0.50
N GLN A 100 21.63 5.88 0.12
CA GLN A 100 22.11 6.00 -1.25
C GLN A 100 23.22 4.99 -1.47
N ARG A 101 23.09 4.18 -2.53
CA ARG A 101 24.01 3.12 -2.91
C ARG A 101 24.58 3.40 -4.29
N ASP A 102 25.88 3.57 -4.41
CA ASP A 102 26.54 3.98 -5.66
C ASP A 102 26.34 2.99 -6.82
N TRP A 103 26.09 1.71 -6.49
CA TRP A 103 25.85 0.65 -7.48
C TRP A 103 24.38 0.50 -7.90
N ILE A 104 23.46 1.26 -7.30
CA ILE A 104 22.05 1.26 -7.65
C ILE A 104 21.61 2.68 -8.02
N PRO A 105 21.39 2.97 -9.31
CA PRO A 105 20.91 4.28 -9.72
C PRO A 105 19.59 4.65 -9.01
N HIS A 106 19.48 5.90 -8.58
CA HIS A 106 18.29 6.44 -7.92
C HIS A 106 17.90 5.73 -6.62
N SER A 107 18.85 5.08 -5.94
CA SER A 107 18.65 4.50 -4.61
C SER A 107 18.61 5.57 -3.53
N GLY A 108 18.08 5.18 -2.37
CA GLY A 108 17.94 6.05 -1.22
C GLY A 108 16.68 6.91 -1.24
N TRP A 109 16.28 7.34 -0.06
CA TRP A 109 15.15 8.25 0.14
C TRP A 109 15.64 9.54 0.79
N PRO A 110 15.00 10.70 0.55
CA PRO A 110 15.39 11.97 1.17
C PRO A 110 14.95 12.09 2.64
N ILE A 111 14.62 10.96 3.26
CA ILE A 111 14.20 10.81 4.65
C ILE A 111 14.92 9.62 5.27
N THR A 112 14.99 9.59 6.58
CA THR A 112 15.59 8.49 7.35
C THR A 112 14.52 7.52 7.86
N ARG A 113 14.94 6.31 8.22
CA ARG A 113 14.08 5.34 8.88
C ARG A 113 13.47 5.92 10.17
N THR A 114 14.26 6.63 10.97
CA THR A 114 13.81 7.22 12.25
C THR A 114 12.70 8.26 12.06
N GLU A 115 12.72 8.99 10.96
CA GLU A 115 11.64 9.94 10.64
C GLU A 115 10.33 9.23 10.32
N LEU A 116 10.36 7.98 9.84
CA LEU A 116 9.17 7.17 9.57
C LEU A 116 8.63 6.41 10.79
N ASP A 117 9.42 6.17 11.82
CA ASP A 117 8.99 5.35 12.96
C ASP A 117 7.67 5.80 13.60
N PRO A 118 7.38 7.09 13.81
CA PRO A 118 6.09 7.54 14.32
C PRO A 118 4.91 7.20 13.39
N PHE A 119 5.15 7.20 12.08
CA PHE A 119 4.12 6.87 11.08
C PHE A 119 3.89 5.37 11.00
N TYR A 120 4.91 4.54 11.20
CA TYR A 120 4.73 3.09 11.32
C TYR A 120 3.85 2.72 12.51
N VAL A 121 4.00 3.39 13.65
CA VAL A 121 3.11 3.19 14.81
C VAL A 121 1.66 3.47 14.44
N ARG A 122 1.40 4.54 13.69
CA ARG A 122 0.05 4.87 13.21
C ARG A 122 -0.44 3.86 12.17
N ALA A 123 0.41 3.44 11.24
CA ALA A 123 0.09 2.43 10.25
C ALA A 123 -0.32 1.09 10.89
N HIS A 124 0.32 0.70 11.99
CA HIS A 124 -0.07 -0.49 12.76
C HIS A 124 -1.53 -0.41 13.25
N VAL A 125 -1.96 0.76 13.69
CA VAL A 125 -3.37 0.96 14.11
C VAL A 125 -4.32 0.82 12.91
N VAL A 126 -3.96 1.43 11.77
CA VAL A 126 -4.77 1.36 10.55
C VAL A 126 -4.88 -0.07 10.01
N CYS A 127 -3.79 -0.84 10.09
CA CYS A 127 -3.74 -2.23 9.64
C CYS A 127 -4.24 -3.24 10.71
N ASP A 128 -4.73 -2.78 11.87
CA ASP A 128 -5.15 -3.62 13.01
C ASP A 128 -4.08 -4.65 13.44
N LEU A 129 -2.81 -4.26 13.38
CA LEU A 129 -1.70 -5.10 13.79
C LEU A 129 -1.56 -5.08 15.31
N LYS A 130 -1.53 -6.28 15.92
CA LYS A 130 -1.52 -6.46 17.39
C LYS A 130 -0.14 -6.33 18.03
N THR A 131 0.92 -6.34 17.22
CA THR A 131 2.31 -6.35 17.70
C THR A 131 2.98 -5.02 17.39
N THR A 132 3.69 -4.45 18.35
CA THR A 132 4.50 -3.25 18.12
C THR A 132 5.79 -3.63 17.38
N LEU A 133 6.23 -2.78 16.45
CA LEU A 133 7.47 -2.92 15.66
C LEU A 133 8.75 -3.14 16.51
N GLN A 134 8.67 -2.93 17.82
CA GLN A 134 9.81 -3.03 18.73
C GLN A 134 10.12 -4.45 19.22
N ASN A 135 9.22 -5.41 18.97
CA ASN A 135 9.43 -6.78 19.44
C ASN A 135 9.97 -7.68 18.32
N SER A 136 11.27 -7.59 18.07
CA SER A 136 12.01 -8.62 17.32
C SER A 136 11.87 -10.05 17.94
N ALA A 137 11.35 -10.15 19.17
CA ALA A 137 10.97 -11.41 19.80
C ALA A 137 9.75 -12.09 19.16
N ALA A 138 8.98 -11.43 18.29
CA ALA A 138 7.90 -12.08 17.53
C ALA A 138 8.43 -13.03 16.44
N ALA A 139 9.71 -12.96 16.09
CA ALA A 139 10.36 -13.96 15.22
C ALA A 139 10.34 -15.38 15.80
N ASP A 140 10.30 -15.51 17.14
CA ASP A 140 10.27 -16.80 17.81
C ASP A 140 8.90 -17.53 17.72
N SER A 141 7.84 -16.84 17.32
CA SER A 141 6.50 -17.46 17.20
C SER A 141 6.22 -18.02 15.80
N CYS A 142 7.05 -17.69 14.81
CA CYS A 142 6.98 -18.29 13.50
C CYS A 142 7.82 -19.56 13.50
N HIS A 143 7.20 -20.74 13.63
CA HIS A 143 7.85 -22.05 13.52
C HIS A 143 8.32 -22.34 12.09
N LEU A 144 9.10 -21.44 11.51
CA LEU A 144 9.87 -21.74 10.32
C LEU A 144 11.10 -22.54 10.78
N PRO A 145 11.39 -23.70 10.16
CA PRO A 145 12.61 -24.40 10.44
C PRO A 145 13.79 -23.47 10.19
N PRO A 146 14.84 -23.50 11.02
CA PRO A 146 16.01 -22.66 10.81
C PRO A 146 16.54 -22.90 9.41
N SER A 147 16.63 -21.82 8.63
CA SER A 147 17.26 -21.88 7.32
C SER A 147 18.70 -22.36 7.51
N PRO A 148 19.20 -23.31 6.68
CA PRO A 148 20.61 -23.70 6.71
C PRO A 148 21.57 -22.58 6.24
N ALA A 149 21.04 -21.42 5.90
CA ALA A 149 21.86 -20.24 5.58
C ALA A 149 22.48 -19.66 6.85
N ASP A 150 23.71 -19.25 6.73
CA ASP A 150 24.55 -18.64 7.76
C ASP A 150 23.78 -17.54 8.54
N GLN A 151 23.37 -17.83 9.77
CA GLN A 151 22.53 -16.96 10.60
C GLN A 151 23.18 -15.60 10.85
N ASP A 152 24.51 -15.49 10.70
CA ASP A 152 25.25 -14.25 10.89
C ASP A 152 25.08 -13.25 9.69
N LYS A 153 24.46 -13.68 8.58
CA LYS A 153 24.29 -12.88 7.35
C LYS A 153 22.84 -12.63 6.95
N MET A 154 21.89 -13.20 7.67
CA MET A 154 20.46 -13.03 7.37
C MET A 154 19.73 -12.40 8.54
N ALA A 155 19.11 -11.24 8.32
CA ALA A 155 18.11 -10.71 9.23
C ALA A 155 16.79 -11.45 9.00
N LEU A 156 16.26 -12.07 10.06
CA LEU A 156 14.91 -12.65 10.03
C LEU A 156 13.91 -11.55 10.37
N HIS A 157 13.02 -11.26 9.42
CA HIS A 157 11.91 -10.35 9.64
C HIS A 157 10.65 -11.15 9.96
N SER A 158 9.98 -10.77 11.05
CA SER A 158 8.62 -11.27 11.30
C SER A 158 7.65 -10.58 10.36
N TRP A 159 7.02 -11.35 9.51
CA TRP A 159 5.88 -10.93 8.72
C TRP A 159 4.62 -11.06 9.58
N GLN A 160 3.86 -10.02 9.66
CA GLN A 160 2.54 -10.02 10.33
C GLN A 160 1.43 -9.84 9.32
#